data_d1a6f56582f46afe66f1ae79c32bcace
#
_entry.id   d1a6f56582f46afe66f1ae79c32bcace
#
_cell.length_a   1.000
_cell.length_b   1.000
_cell.length_c   1.000
_cell.angle_alpha   90.00
_cell.angle_beta   90.00
_cell.angle_gamma   90.00
#
_symmetry.space_group_name_H-M   'P 1'
#
loop_
_entity.id
_entity.type
_entity.pdbx_description
1 polymer ?
#
loop_
_entity_poly.entity_id
_entity_poly.type
_entity_poly.pdbx_seq_one_letter_code
_entity_poly.pdbx_strand_id
1 'polypeptide(L)'
;MNFLTRLRRDASGNTLAIAAAAMVPLIGIIGSGVDISRLYIVKTRLQHACDAGALAGRKAMGSGQWSQNNFAARDAAEKFFNANIAPSAYGAQDITSNFTESAGKVTGNASAVVPMSLMRIFGFAQDKMVVTCDAEMRLPNTDIMFVLDVTGSMNNKIPGEYTRKIDSLKDSVKCFYEIVARRDTSAICATGVPTGGINSDVQIRFGFVPYNTNVNVGRLLPAAFFNDTHKYQTRKSNSGAATWGPWYETGWESCGQGNSDTVQNEEIDRGWWFGTWCKYNRREKSAAVEKFTYDQFSVDVSGFKTGDRRSAQVTIDGNYTRTVNWPGCIEERQTVRSGNYWPIPDDAYDLQIDLPATSDATRWAPALPSLIYTRGATNPTRSQDFKSYRISDTEQQYGQPSDYCPTESKKLQEWPSAAEFEGYVNSLSPNGNTYHDIGLLWGARLLSAGGIFKSENELTPKGGEIDRHLIFMTDGDTVANNYDYTAYGIGWYDQRTTKGNDYNHQVNARFEALCNEVKNMTPNGITLWVVSYGGGTNQSTENRLKECATGDTYYFEAKDSAALQQTFKQIADDISQLRLTR
;
A
#
# COMPACT_ATOMS: atom_id res chain seq x y z
N MET A 1 2.57 -94.07 -53.33
CA MET A 1 1.84 -92.94 -52.63
C MET A 1 2.81 -91.90 -52.28
N ASN A 2 2.76 -90.74 -52.97
CA ASN A 2 3.80 -89.72 -52.95
C ASN A 2 3.87 -88.97 -51.59
N PHE A 3 5.08 -88.69 -51.11
CA PHE A 3 5.43 -87.93 -49.90
C PHE A 3 4.57 -86.64 -49.72
N LEU A 4 4.31 -85.96 -50.81
CA LEU A 4 3.48 -84.76 -50.86
C LEU A 4 2.02 -85.00 -50.47
N THR A 5 1.47 -86.23 -50.74
CA THR A 5 0.07 -86.60 -50.39
C THR A 5 -0.07 -86.96 -48.92
N ARG A 6 1.04 -87.41 -48.26
CA ARG A 6 1.09 -87.61 -46.80
C ARG A 6 1.22 -86.28 -46.04
N LEU A 7 2.00 -85.38 -46.56
CA LEU A 7 2.14 -84.03 -45.94
C LEU A 7 0.81 -83.26 -45.98
N ARG A 8 0.01 -83.50 -47.03
CA ARG A 8 -1.31 -82.83 -47.20
C ARG A 8 -2.40 -83.40 -46.30
N ARG A 9 -2.18 -84.60 -45.71
CA ARG A 9 -3.14 -85.28 -44.81
C ARG A 9 -2.68 -85.33 -43.33
N ASP A 10 -1.54 -84.78 -43.02
CA ASP A 10 -1.00 -84.78 -41.65
C ASP A 10 -1.64 -83.64 -40.85
N ALA A 11 -2.52 -83.99 -39.90
CA ALA A 11 -3.20 -83.02 -39.04
C ALA A 11 -2.25 -82.28 -38.14
N SER A 12 -1.04 -82.87 -37.85
CA SER A 12 0.01 -82.22 -37.05
C SER A 12 0.64 -81.01 -37.79
N GLY A 13 0.68 -81.04 -39.15
CA GLY A 13 1.15 -79.93 -39.96
C GLY A 13 0.19 -78.75 -39.99
N ASN A 14 -1.07 -78.96 -39.78
CA ASN A 14 -2.08 -77.89 -39.77
C ASN A 14 -1.99 -76.99 -38.54
N THR A 15 -1.61 -77.53 -37.37
CA THR A 15 -1.41 -76.73 -36.15
C THR A 15 -0.23 -75.80 -36.29
N LEU A 16 0.83 -76.23 -36.94
CA LEU A 16 2.00 -75.40 -37.19
C LEU A 16 1.70 -74.28 -38.21
N ALA A 17 0.90 -74.57 -39.23
CA ALA A 17 0.49 -73.59 -40.23
C ALA A 17 -0.50 -72.57 -39.62
N ILE A 18 -1.43 -73.00 -38.75
CA ILE A 18 -2.32 -72.12 -38.01
C ILE A 18 -1.58 -71.29 -37.00
N ALA A 19 -0.62 -71.89 -36.25
CA ALA A 19 0.23 -71.17 -35.33
C ALA A 19 1.10 -70.11 -36.02
N ALA A 20 1.69 -70.45 -37.17
CA ALA A 20 2.47 -69.51 -37.97
C ALA A 20 1.60 -68.36 -38.52
N ALA A 21 0.37 -68.68 -38.99
CA ALA A 21 -0.60 -67.67 -39.45
C ALA A 21 -1.10 -66.76 -38.30
N ALA A 22 -1.29 -67.30 -37.08
CA ALA A 22 -1.71 -66.56 -35.91
C ALA A 22 -0.57 -65.67 -35.33
N MET A 23 0.71 -66.04 -35.57
CA MET A 23 1.86 -65.20 -35.14
C MET A 23 1.88 -63.83 -35.84
N VAL A 24 1.47 -63.74 -37.10
CA VAL A 24 1.50 -62.45 -37.82
C VAL A 24 0.59 -61.39 -37.17
N PRO A 25 -0.69 -61.63 -36.87
CA PRO A 25 -1.51 -60.68 -36.16
C PRO A 25 -1.04 -60.44 -34.72
N LEU A 26 -0.51 -61.46 -34.03
CA LEU A 26 0.04 -61.33 -32.67
C LEU A 26 1.27 -60.41 -32.64
N ILE A 27 2.19 -60.58 -33.59
CA ILE A 27 3.34 -59.68 -33.76
C ILE A 27 2.86 -58.28 -34.13
N GLY A 28 1.81 -58.14 -34.93
CA GLY A 28 1.16 -56.86 -35.26
C GLY A 28 0.62 -56.13 -34.01
N ILE A 29 -0.09 -56.86 -33.15
CA ILE A 29 -0.67 -56.28 -31.91
C ILE A 29 0.42 -55.87 -30.91
N ILE A 30 1.39 -56.75 -30.65
CA ILE A 30 2.51 -56.48 -29.77
C ILE A 30 3.39 -55.35 -30.32
N GLY A 31 3.66 -55.39 -31.63
CA GLY A 31 4.48 -54.41 -32.32
C GLY A 31 3.87 -53.02 -32.31
N SER A 32 2.55 -52.93 -32.56
CA SER A 32 1.82 -51.66 -32.46
C SER A 32 1.85 -51.13 -31.04
N GLY A 33 1.69 -51.99 -30.01
CA GLY A 33 1.77 -51.55 -28.59
C GLY A 33 3.13 -50.95 -28.22
N VAL A 34 4.24 -51.56 -28.69
CA VAL A 34 5.61 -51.05 -28.44
C VAL A 34 5.86 -49.74 -29.18
N ASP A 35 5.52 -49.69 -30.48
CA ASP A 35 5.76 -48.47 -31.28
C ASP A 35 4.86 -47.30 -30.85
N ILE A 36 3.59 -47.53 -30.50
CA ILE A 36 2.67 -46.51 -29.93
C ILE A 36 3.18 -46.02 -28.60
N SER A 37 3.69 -46.89 -27.71
CA SER A 37 4.27 -46.46 -26.42
C SER A 37 5.48 -45.56 -26.64
N ARG A 38 6.35 -45.86 -27.60
CA ARG A 38 7.49 -45.00 -27.97
C ARG A 38 7.01 -43.63 -28.51
N LEU A 39 6.06 -43.64 -29.42
CA LEU A 39 5.45 -42.41 -29.93
C LEU A 39 4.91 -41.54 -28.80
N TYR A 40 4.18 -42.12 -27.85
CA TYR A 40 3.65 -41.42 -26.70
C TYR A 40 4.74 -40.80 -25.83
N ILE A 41 5.81 -41.55 -25.52
CA ILE A 41 6.92 -41.03 -24.72
C ILE A 41 7.63 -39.90 -25.47
N VAL A 42 7.91 -40.04 -26.76
CA VAL A 42 8.54 -38.99 -27.56
C VAL A 42 7.65 -37.74 -27.61
N LYS A 43 6.37 -37.91 -27.87
CA LYS A 43 5.42 -36.78 -27.91
C LYS A 43 5.36 -36.03 -26.58
N THR A 44 5.29 -36.76 -25.45
CA THR A 44 5.26 -36.15 -24.12
C THR A 44 6.57 -35.41 -23.82
N ARG A 45 7.72 -35.97 -24.16
CA ARG A 45 9.01 -35.31 -24.00
C ARG A 45 9.18 -34.10 -24.90
N LEU A 46 8.76 -34.20 -26.13
CA LEU A 46 8.75 -33.09 -27.08
C LEU A 46 7.85 -31.94 -26.60
N GLN A 47 6.67 -32.26 -26.05
CA GLN A 47 5.78 -31.26 -25.45
C GLN A 47 6.45 -30.57 -24.26
N HIS A 48 7.03 -31.32 -23.31
CA HIS A 48 7.70 -30.74 -22.15
C HIS A 48 8.89 -29.86 -22.56
N ALA A 49 9.64 -30.25 -23.57
CA ALA A 49 10.76 -29.44 -24.08
C ALA A 49 10.25 -28.16 -24.75
N CYS A 50 9.16 -28.23 -25.52
CA CYS A 50 8.50 -27.10 -26.15
C CYS A 50 7.99 -26.12 -25.09
N ASP A 51 7.26 -26.60 -24.07
CA ASP A 51 6.75 -25.81 -22.95
C ASP A 51 7.89 -25.10 -22.19
N ALA A 52 8.98 -25.83 -21.89
CA ALA A 52 10.16 -25.28 -21.23
C ALA A 52 10.82 -24.18 -22.08
N GLY A 53 10.90 -24.40 -23.40
CA GLY A 53 11.43 -23.40 -24.35
C GLY A 53 10.58 -22.14 -24.41
N ALA A 54 9.26 -22.29 -24.59
CA ALA A 54 8.34 -21.16 -24.65
C ALA A 54 8.38 -20.34 -23.37
N LEU A 55 8.38 -21.01 -22.20
CA LEU A 55 8.47 -20.37 -20.88
C LEU A 55 9.79 -19.62 -20.69
N ALA A 56 10.91 -20.23 -21.08
CA ALA A 56 12.23 -19.61 -20.97
C ALA A 56 12.36 -18.39 -21.89
N GLY A 57 11.87 -18.49 -23.13
CA GLY A 57 11.83 -17.37 -24.07
C GLY A 57 11.00 -16.22 -23.56
N ARG A 58 9.81 -16.52 -23.02
CA ARG A 58 8.94 -15.47 -22.44
C ARG A 58 9.56 -14.82 -21.21
N LYS A 59 10.20 -15.60 -20.34
CA LYS A 59 10.92 -15.10 -19.16
C LYS A 59 12.10 -14.22 -19.56
N ALA A 60 12.90 -14.64 -20.52
CA ALA A 60 14.06 -13.87 -20.99
C ALA A 60 13.66 -12.57 -21.69
N MET A 61 12.49 -12.54 -22.35
CA MET A 61 11.95 -11.32 -22.93
C MET A 61 11.54 -10.31 -21.85
N GLY A 62 11.08 -10.75 -20.67
CA GLY A 62 10.62 -9.88 -19.60
C GLY A 62 9.55 -8.88 -20.08
N SER A 63 9.74 -7.60 -19.80
CA SER A 63 8.95 -6.49 -20.33
C SER A 63 9.47 -5.94 -21.68
N GLY A 64 10.59 -6.52 -22.21
CA GLY A 64 11.24 -6.07 -23.45
C GLY A 64 10.61 -6.65 -24.71
N GLN A 65 11.29 -6.39 -25.85
CA GLN A 65 10.89 -6.89 -27.16
C GLN A 65 11.58 -8.22 -27.49
N TRP A 66 10.91 -9.06 -28.29
CA TRP A 66 11.47 -10.33 -28.79
C TRP A 66 12.78 -10.15 -29.54
N SER A 67 12.91 -9.04 -30.30
CA SER A 67 14.12 -8.70 -31.06
C SER A 67 15.24 -8.08 -30.24
N GLN A 68 15.01 -7.77 -28.96
CA GLN A 68 15.98 -7.09 -28.10
C GLN A 68 17.23 -7.95 -27.89
N ASN A 69 18.41 -7.29 -27.75
CA ASN A 69 19.71 -7.96 -27.56
C ASN A 69 19.97 -9.07 -28.58
N ASN A 70 19.70 -8.76 -29.88
CA ASN A 70 19.89 -9.70 -30.97
C ASN A 70 19.12 -11.03 -30.82
N PHE A 71 17.83 -10.94 -30.41
CA PHE A 71 16.94 -12.09 -30.18
C PHE A 71 17.38 -12.99 -29.01
N ALA A 72 17.96 -12.42 -27.94
CA ALA A 72 18.40 -13.18 -26.77
C ALA A 72 17.27 -14.04 -26.14
N ALA A 73 16.02 -13.59 -26.22
CA ALA A 73 14.85 -14.35 -25.75
C ALA A 73 14.61 -15.62 -26.57
N ARG A 74 14.75 -15.54 -27.91
CA ARG A 74 14.67 -16.71 -28.80
C ARG A 74 15.80 -17.70 -28.50
N ASP A 75 17.02 -17.20 -28.34
CA ASP A 75 18.18 -18.04 -28.03
C ASP A 75 18.01 -18.73 -26.67
N ALA A 76 17.40 -18.07 -25.68
CA ALA A 76 17.03 -18.71 -24.42
C ALA A 76 15.97 -19.81 -24.63
N ALA A 77 14.94 -19.57 -25.44
CA ALA A 77 13.92 -20.57 -25.75
C ALA A 77 14.55 -21.84 -26.39
N GLU A 78 15.38 -21.66 -27.41
CA GLU A 78 16.05 -22.76 -28.10
C GLU A 78 17.01 -23.51 -27.17
N LYS A 79 17.76 -22.80 -26.33
CA LYS A 79 18.66 -23.41 -25.34
C LYS A 79 17.93 -24.29 -24.34
N PHE A 80 16.79 -23.80 -23.80
CA PHE A 80 16.01 -24.59 -22.84
C PHE A 80 15.27 -25.75 -23.51
N PHE A 81 14.77 -25.59 -24.72
CA PHE A 81 14.23 -26.69 -25.50
C PHE A 81 15.27 -27.80 -25.65
N ASN A 82 16.47 -27.48 -26.16
CA ASN A 82 17.54 -28.42 -26.39
C ASN A 82 18.05 -29.07 -25.09
N ALA A 83 17.99 -28.36 -23.95
CA ALA A 83 18.36 -28.93 -22.65
C ALA A 83 17.37 -29.99 -22.13
N ASN A 84 16.09 -29.92 -22.59
CA ASN A 84 15.01 -30.79 -22.12
C ASN A 84 14.73 -31.98 -23.06
N ILE A 85 15.34 -32.03 -24.25
CA ILE A 85 15.25 -33.17 -25.17
C ILE A 85 16.61 -33.47 -25.78
N ALA A 86 17.10 -34.68 -25.57
CA ALA A 86 18.37 -35.13 -26.19
C ALA A 86 18.19 -35.38 -27.70
N PRO A 87 19.19 -35.12 -28.56
CA PRO A 87 19.10 -35.22 -30.01
C PRO A 87 18.63 -36.57 -30.57
N SER A 88 18.76 -37.64 -29.80
CA SER A 88 18.32 -39.01 -30.19
C SER A 88 17.43 -39.65 -29.12
N ALA A 89 16.73 -38.86 -28.33
CA ALA A 89 15.88 -39.34 -27.23
C ALA A 89 14.89 -40.39 -27.75
N TYR A 90 14.93 -41.59 -27.21
CA TYR A 90 14.08 -42.72 -27.57
C TYR A 90 14.10 -43.09 -29.07
N GLY A 91 15.22 -42.81 -29.74
CA GLY A 91 15.40 -43.08 -31.18
C GLY A 91 14.70 -42.09 -32.10
N ALA A 92 14.23 -40.96 -31.58
CA ALA A 92 13.71 -39.86 -32.40
C ALA A 92 14.85 -39.25 -33.26
N GLN A 93 14.47 -38.79 -34.45
CA GLN A 93 15.33 -38.18 -35.45
C GLN A 93 14.74 -36.84 -35.88
N ASP A 94 15.53 -35.99 -36.52
CA ASP A 94 15.08 -34.71 -37.11
C ASP A 94 14.27 -33.85 -36.12
N ILE A 95 14.76 -33.76 -34.87
CA ILE A 95 14.12 -32.92 -33.85
C ILE A 95 14.36 -31.45 -34.21
N THR A 96 13.28 -30.72 -34.39
CA THR A 96 13.29 -29.28 -34.72
C THR A 96 12.41 -28.49 -33.79
N SER A 97 12.78 -27.23 -33.53
CA SER A 97 11.93 -26.26 -32.82
C SER A 97 11.97 -24.91 -33.54
N ASN A 98 10.91 -24.18 -33.42
CA ASN A 98 10.82 -22.79 -33.86
C ASN A 98 9.94 -22.01 -32.88
N PHE A 99 10.50 -20.90 -32.36
CA PHE A 99 9.81 -20.02 -31.42
C PHE A 99 9.60 -18.64 -32.07
N THR A 100 8.38 -18.14 -31.95
CA THR A 100 7.96 -16.83 -32.44
C THR A 100 7.21 -16.08 -31.36
N GLU A 101 7.14 -14.77 -31.46
CA GLU A 101 6.41 -13.92 -30.53
C GLU A 101 5.40 -13.06 -31.28
N SER A 102 4.24 -12.89 -30.68
CA SER A 102 3.21 -11.96 -31.13
C SER A 102 2.39 -11.48 -29.93
N ALA A 103 2.28 -10.15 -29.76
CA ALA A 103 1.50 -9.50 -28.70
C ALA A 103 1.86 -9.99 -27.28
N GLY A 104 3.15 -10.22 -27.01
CA GLY A 104 3.63 -10.68 -25.70
C GLY A 104 3.49 -12.18 -25.43
N LYS A 105 2.93 -12.92 -26.38
CA LYS A 105 2.78 -14.36 -26.34
C LYS A 105 3.88 -15.02 -27.15
N VAL A 106 4.66 -15.90 -26.55
CA VAL A 106 5.67 -16.74 -27.22
C VAL A 106 5.02 -18.06 -27.62
N THR A 107 4.99 -18.34 -28.92
CA THR A 107 4.47 -19.60 -29.47
C THR A 107 5.61 -20.45 -29.98
N GLY A 108 5.69 -21.69 -29.55
CA GLY A 108 6.63 -22.69 -30.02
C GLY A 108 5.95 -23.78 -30.87
N ASN A 109 6.61 -24.18 -31.94
CA ASN A 109 6.28 -25.36 -32.73
C ASN A 109 7.48 -26.28 -32.73
N ALA A 110 7.29 -27.54 -32.33
CA ALA A 110 8.37 -28.51 -32.36
C ALA A 110 7.93 -29.81 -33.06
N SER A 111 8.85 -30.43 -33.75
CA SER A 111 8.60 -31.71 -34.40
C SER A 111 9.76 -32.72 -34.24
N ALA A 112 9.42 -33.97 -34.29
CA ALA A 112 10.38 -35.09 -34.29
C ALA A 112 9.88 -36.21 -35.17
N VAL A 113 10.78 -36.93 -35.85
CA VAL A 113 10.49 -38.13 -36.62
C VAL A 113 10.86 -39.34 -35.77
N VAL A 114 9.92 -40.28 -35.61
CA VAL A 114 10.13 -41.51 -34.85
C VAL A 114 10.09 -42.73 -35.81
N PRO A 115 11.23 -43.37 -36.03
CA PRO A 115 11.26 -44.61 -36.81
C PRO A 115 10.52 -45.74 -36.10
N MET A 116 9.64 -46.45 -36.84
CA MET A 116 8.91 -47.59 -36.30
C MET A 116 9.81 -48.81 -36.24
N SER A 117 9.73 -49.58 -35.17
CA SER A 117 10.54 -50.79 -34.95
C SER A 117 9.85 -52.03 -35.53
N LEU A 118 8.64 -52.32 -35.12
CA LEU A 118 7.90 -53.52 -35.50
C LEU A 118 6.83 -53.24 -36.54
N MET A 119 6.17 -52.10 -36.50
CA MET A 119 5.17 -51.69 -37.47
C MET A 119 5.75 -51.46 -38.88
N ARG A 120 7.09 -51.34 -39.02
CA ARG A 120 7.79 -51.28 -40.29
C ARG A 120 7.52 -52.52 -41.15
N ILE A 121 7.32 -53.71 -40.55
CA ILE A 121 7.00 -54.95 -41.25
C ILE A 121 5.65 -54.82 -41.98
N PHE A 122 4.76 -54.00 -41.49
CA PHE A 122 3.43 -53.73 -42.06
C PHE A 122 3.38 -52.48 -42.97
N GLY A 123 4.58 -51.95 -43.33
CA GLY A 123 4.69 -50.80 -44.24
C GLY A 123 4.75 -49.43 -43.56
N PHE A 124 4.64 -49.33 -42.23
CA PHE A 124 4.75 -48.08 -41.50
C PHE A 124 6.21 -47.87 -41.09
N ALA A 125 6.98 -47.12 -41.88
CA ALA A 125 8.42 -46.99 -41.69
C ALA A 125 8.76 -45.97 -40.57
N GLN A 126 8.02 -44.88 -40.47
CA GLN A 126 8.21 -43.78 -39.49
C GLN A 126 6.94 -42.98 -39.33
N ASP A 127 6.85 -42.19 -38.23
CA ASP A 127 5.79 -41.20 -38.01
C ASP A 127 6.38 -39.88 -37.55
N LYS A 128 5.73 -38.76 -37.94
CA LYS A 128 6.16 -37.40 -37.57
C LYS A 128 5.27 -36.86 -36.46
N MET A 129 5.85 -36.67 -35.28
CA MET A 129 5.21 -36.00 -34.15
C MET A 129 5.37 -34.51 -34.29
N VAL A 130 4.30 -33.78 -34.09
CA VAL A 130 4.26 -32.31 -34.03
C VAL A 130 3.56 -31.90 -32.73
N VAL A 131 4.15 -30.93 -32.04
CA VAL A 131 3.58 -30.31 -30.83
C VAL A 131 3.63 -28.79 -30.94
N THR A 132 2.68 -28.13 -30.31
CA THR A 132 2.65 -26.69 -30.14
C THR A 132 2.62 -26.35 -28.67
N CYS A 133 3.26 -25.26 -28.31
CA CYS A 133 3.30 -24.74 -26.94
C CYS A 133 3.23 -23.22 -26.94
N ASP A 134 2.63 -22.67 -25.93
CA ASP A 134 2.47 -21.23 -25.79
C ASP A 134 2.86 -20.80 -24.36
N ALA A 135 3.52 -19.67 -24.25
CA ALA A 135 3.74 -18.99 -22.98
C ALA A 135 3.38 -17.51 -23.11
N GLU A 136 2.50 -17.04 -22.23
CA GLU A 136 2.19 -15.62 -22.11
C GLU A 136 2.31 -15.19 -20.66
N MET A 137 2.56 -13.90 -20.45
CA MET A 137 2.49 -13.34 -19.11
C MET A 137 1.03 -13.04 -18.84
N ARG A 138 0.40 -13.83 -17.99
CA ARG A 138 -0.93 -13.52 -17.45
C ARG A 138 -0.77 -13.07 -16.04
N LEU A 139 -1.08 -11.80 -15.81
CA LEU A 139 -1.31 -11.29 -14.48
C LEU A 139 -2.69 -11.79 -14.01
N PRO A 140 -2.82 -12.37 -12.81
CA PRO A 140 -4.13 -12.50 -12.19
C PRO A 140 -4.72 -11.11 -11.94
N ASN A 141 -6.02 -11.02 -11.66
CA ASN A 141 -6.56 -9.77 -11.13
C ASN A 141 -5.78 -9.44 -9.85
N THR A 142 -5.21 -8.27 -9.80
CA THR A 142 -4.21 -7.96 -8.79
C THR A 142 -4.48 -6.59 -8.18
N ASP A 143 -4.50 -6.56 -6.87
CA ASP A 143 -4.56 -5.34 -6.07
C ASP A 143 -3.21 -5.12 -5.39
N ILE A 144 -2.64 -3.95 -5.57
CA ILE A 144 -1.35 -3.56 -5.01
C ILE A 144 -1.52 -2.31 -4.17
N MET A 145 -1.26 -2.43 -2.87
CA MET A 145 -1.30 -1.32 -1.94
C MET A 145 0.12 -0.92 -1.55
N PHE A 146 0.52 0.27 -1.93
CA PHE A 146 1.78 0.87 -1.50
C PHE A 146 1.60 1.58 -0.16
N VAL A 147 2.31 1.13 0.86
CA VAL A 147 2.43 1.79 2.16
C VAL A 147 3.83 2.40 2.25
N LEU A 148 3.91 3.69 1.99
CA LEU A 148 5.17 4.37 1.72
C LEU A 148 5.53 5.34 2.83
N ASP A 149 6.72 5.17 3.37
CA ASP A 149 7.32 6.10 4.30
C ASP A 149 7.58 7.45 3.61
N VAL A 150 6.94 8.50 4.14
CA VAL A 150 7.16 9.89 3.74
C VAL A 150 7.54 10.74 4.96
N THR A 151 8.29 10.17 5.86
CA THR A 151 8.80 10.87 7.05
C THR A 151 9.92 11.84 6.70
N GLY A 152 10.31 12.68 7.66
CA GLY A 152 11.33 13.70 7.45
C GLY A 152 12.68 13.14 7.00
N SER A 153 13.05 11.91 7.41
CA SER A 153 14.28 11.21 7.00
C SER A 153 14.37 10.94 5.50
N MET A 154 13.23 10.75 4.83
CA MET A 154 13.15 10.57 3.38
C MET A 154 13.59 11.80 2.58
N ASN A 155 13.70 12.97 3.22
CA ASN A 155 14.28 14.17 2.59
C ASN A 155 15.82 14.14 2.54
N ASN A 156 16.45 13.26 3.29
CA ASN A 156 17.90 13.10 3.32
C ASN A 156 18.39 12.33 2.08
N LYS A 157 19.71 12.44 1.85
CA LYS A 157 20.43 11.64 0.86
C LYS A 157 21.15 10.49 1.56
N ILE A 158 21.33 9.39 0.84
CA ILE A 158 22.21 8.31 1.31
C ILE A 158 23.67 8.79 1.13
N PRO A 159 24.59 8.50 2.07
CA PRO A 159 25.99 8.87 1.92
C PRO A 159 26.57 8.36 0.59
N GLY A 160 27.13 9.27 -0.19
CA GLY A 160 27.68 8.99 -1.52
C GLY A 160 26.69 9.19 -2.68
N GLU A 161 25.42 9.47 -2.41
CA GLU A 161 24.41 9.73 -3.44
C GLU A 161 24.07 11.23 -3.55
N TYR A 162 23.62 11.63 -4.74
CA TYR A 162 23.19 13.01 -5.02
C TYR A 162 21.68 13.19 -4.94
N THR A 163 20.92 12.10 -5.03
CA THR A 163 19.45 12.06 -5.03
C THR A 163 18.92 11.89 -3.60
N ARG A 164 17.80 12.54 -3.28
CA ARG A 164 17.13 12.31 -1.99
C ARG A 164 16.45 10.95 -1.98
N LYS A 165 16.31 10.34 -0.82
CA LYS A 165 15.64 9.04 -0.67
C LYS A 165 14.22 9.05 -1.26
N ILE A 166 13.46 10.12 -1.02
CA ILE A 166 12.09 10.26 -1.56
C ILE A 166 12.06 10.27 -3.10
N ASP A 167 13.05 10.88 -3.74
CA ASP A 167 13.07 10.96 -5.20
C ASP A 167 13.40 9.59 -5.81
N SER A 168 14.31 8.84 -5.19
CA SER A 168 14.62 7.45 -5.58
C SER A 168 13.44 6.50 -5.35
N LEU A 169 12.66 6.70 -4.28
CA LEU A 169 11.42 5.97 -4.05
C LEU A 169 10.40 6.25 -5.16
N LYS A 170 10.20 7.52 -5.51
CA LYS A 170 9.28 7.91 -6.59
C LYS A 170 9.63 7.23 -7.91
N ASP A 171 10.90 7.21 -8.28
CA ASP A 171 11.35 6.57 -9.50
C ASP A 171 11.19 5.04 -9.45
N SER A 172 11.45 4.42 -8.29
CA SER A 172 11.26 2.97 -8.10
C SER A 172 9.79 2.57 -8.22
N VAL A 173 8.87 3.36 -7.65
CA VAL A 173 7.41 3.13 -7.76
C VAL A 173 6.92 3.31 -9.19
N LYS A 174 7.45 4.30 -9.93
CA LYS A 174 7.14 4.48 -11.36
C LYS A 174 7.64 3.30 -12.18
N CYS A 175 8.87 2.83 -11.95
CA CYS A 175 9.41 1.64 -12.62
C CYS A 175 8.61 0.38 -12.32
N PHE A 176 8.14 0.21 -11.08
CA PHE A 176 7.23 -0.87 -10.73
C PHE A 176 5.93 -0.81 -11.57
N TYR A 177 5.34 0.39 -11.69
CA TYR A 177 4.14 0.60 -12.48
C TYR A 177 4.36 0.27 -13.97
N GLU A 178 5.51 0.64 -14.55
CA GLU A 178 5.84 0.27 -15.94
C GLU A 178 5.83 -1.24 -16.15
N ILE A 179 6.40 -2.00 -15.21
CA ILE A 179 6.48 -3.46 -15.33
C ILE A 179 5.09 -4.10 -15.21
N VAL A 180 4.32 -3.71 -14.18
CA VAL A 180 3.05 -4.35 -13.84
C VAL A 180 1.92 -3.84 -14.72
N ALA A 181 1.80 -2.52 -14.90
CA ALA A 181 0.74 -1.91 -15.70
C ALA A 181 1.09 -1.80 -17.19
N ARG A 182 2.34 -2.08 -17.56
CA ARG A 182 2.88 -1.98 -18.92
C ARG A 182 2.61 -0.64 -19.59
N ARG A 183 2.74 0.43 -18.83
CA ARG A 183 2.56 1.81 -19.27
C ARG A 183 3.83 2.59 -18.95
N ASP A 184 4.38 3.23 -19.97
CA ASP A 184 5.62 3.99 -19.89
C ASP A 184 5.47 5.23 -18.99
N THR A 185 6.47 5.49 -18.15
CA THR A 185 6.55 6.66 -17.26
C THR A 185 7.78 7.51 -17.59
N SER A 186 7.95 8.64 -16.90
CA SER A 186 9.13 9.49 -17.03
C SER A 186 10.37 8.96 -16.30
N ALA A 187 10.27 7.88 -15.53
CA ALA A 187 11.40 7.31 -14.81
C ALA A 187 12.36 6.57 -15.75
N ILE A 188 13.66 6.64 -15.43
CA ILE A 188 14.67 5.88 -16.15
C ILE A 188 14.76 4.49 -15.54
N CYS A 189 13.99 3.56 -16.09
CA CYS A 189 13.98 2.17 -15.66
C CYS A 189 14.94 1.35 -16.53
N ALA A 190 15.72 0.44 -15.92
CA ALA A 190 16.64 -0.44 -16.66
C ALA A 190 15.92 -1.59 -17.40
N THR A 191 14.64 -1.47 -17.68
CA THR A 191 13.77 -2.53 -18.18
C THR A 191 13.42 -2.42 -19.66
N GLY A 192 13.76 -1.30 -20.31
CA GLY A 192 13.26 -1.00 -21.67
C GLY A 192 11.79 -0.60 -21.68
N VAL A 193 11.32 -0.10 -22.82
CA VAL A 193 9.93 0.35 -22.96
C VAL A 193 9.00 -0.86 -22.97
N PRO A 194 7.96 -0.92 -22.11
CA PRO A 194 6.99 -2.02 -22.11
C PRO A 194 6.23 -2.08 -23.44
N THR A 195 6.31 -3.17 -24.15
CA THR A 195 5.54 -3.41 -25.37
C THR A 195 4.41 -4.37 -25.12
N GLY A 196 3.21 -3.99 -25.46
CA GLY A 196 2.00 -4.79 -25.31
C GLY A 196 1.18 -4.38 -24.09
N GLY A 197 -0.03 -3.89 -24.32
CA GLY A 197 -0.98 -3.54 -23.26
C GLY A 197 -1.41 -4.75 -22.43
N ILE A 198 -1.93 -4.48 -21.25
CA ILE A 198 -2.63 -5.48 -20.44
C ILE A 198 -3.87 -5.94 -21.23
N ASN A 199 -4.16 -7.23 -21.20
CA ASN A 199 -5.44 -7.72 -21.73
C ASN A 199 -6.58 -7.02 -20.96
N SER A 200 -7.56 -6.49 -21.68
CA SER A 200 -8.73 -5.78 -21.13
C SER A 200 -9.56 -6.61 -20.14
N ASP A 201 -9.29 -7.90 -20.02
CA ASP A 201 -9.99 -8.80 -19.12
C ASP A 201 -9.34 -8.94 -17.73
N VAL A 202 -8.16 -8.37 -17.52
CA VAL A 202 -7.41 -8.40 -16.25
C VAL A 202 -7.52 -7.07 -15.54
N GLN A 203 -7.97 -7.09 -14.28
CA GLN A 203 -8.01 -5.93 -13.42
C GLN A 203 -6.67 -5.79 -12.68
N ILE A 204 -6.04 -4.63 -12.76
CA ILE A 204 -4.87 -4.27 -11.94
C ILE A 204 -5.14 -2.92 -11.30
N ARG A 205 -5.23 -2.93 -9.96
CA ARG A 205 -5.46 -1.71 -9.19
C ARG A 205 -4.27 -1.38 -8.30
N PHE A 206 -3.99 -0.09 -8.19
CA PHE A 206 -2.95 0.43 -7.30
C PHE A 206 -3.58 1.40 -6.32
N GLY A 207 -3.28 1.21 -5.04
CA GLY A 207 -3.62 2.12 -3.96
C GLY A 207 -2.37 2.63 -3.26
N PHE A 208 -2.52 3.72 -2.49
CA PHE A 208 -1.41 4.36 -1.80
C PHE A 208 -1.80 4.81 -0.40
N VAL A 209 -0.95 4.50 0.56
CA VAL A 209 -0.97 5.03 1.92
C VAL A 209 0.40 5.63 2.24
N PRO A 210 0.64 6.89 1.86
CA PRO A 210 1.78 7.62 2.40
C PRO A 210 1.57 7.80 3.91
N TYR A 211 2.57 7.51 4.71
CA TYR A 211 2.48 7.66 6.16
C TYR A 211 3.68 8.40 6.75
N ASN A 212 3.43 9.09 7.84
CA ASN A 212 4.44 9.70 8.71
C ASN A 212 3.95 9.64 10.18
N THR A 213 3.73 10.77 10.82
CA THR A 213 3.10 10.86 12.16
C THR A 213 1.62 10.45 12.12
N ASN A 214 0.98 10.52 10.96
CA ASN A 214 -0.41 10.16 10.72
C ASN A 214 -0.59 9.64 9.28
N VAL A 215 -1.83 9.39 8.87
CA VAL A 215 -2.25 9.03 7.51
C VAL A 215 -3.40 9.92 7.05
N ASN A 216 -3.43 10.27 5.78
CA ASN A 216 -4.43 11.15 5.20
C ASN A 216 -5.50 10.35 4.45
N VAL A 217 -6.39 9.73 5.19
CA VAL A 217 -7.43 8.81 4.68
C VAL A 217 -8.85 9.31 4.94
N GLY A 218 -9.01 10.38 5.69
CA GLY A 218 -10.32 10.77 6.21
C GLY A 218 -11.35 11.09 5.14
N ARG A 219 -10.94 11.67 4.01
CA ARG A 219 -11.87 11.96 2.91
C ARG A 219 -12.23 10.74 2.05
N LEU A 220 -11.48 9.63 2.18
CA LEU A 220 -11.82 8.35 1.55
C LEU A 220 -12.96 7.63 2.27
N LEU A 221 -13.18 7.97 3.54
CA LEU A 221 -14.19 7.34 4.38
C LEU A 221 -15.57 7.98 4.17
N PRO A 222 -16.65 7.17 4.17
CA PRO A 222 -18.01 7.69 4.24
C PRO A 222 -18.21 8.63 5.43
N ALA A 223 -18.99 9.69 5.27
CA ALA A 223 -19.27 10.66 6.33
C ALA A 223 -19.89 10.01 7.59
N ALA A 224 -20.68 8.94 7.41
CA ALA A 224 -21.31 8.20 8.51
C ALA A 224 -20.30 7.48 9.42
N PHE A 225 -19.05 7.31 8.98
CA PHE A 225 -18.00 6.65 9.76
C PHE A 225 -17.29 7.60 10.73
N PHE A 226 -17.70 8.86 10.77
CA PHE A 226 -17.18 9.85 11.72
C PHE A 226 -18.15 10.09 12.85
N ASN A 227 -17.60 10.37 14.03
CA ASN A 227 -18.36 10.85 15.18
C ASN A 227 -18.95 12.23 14.89
N ASP A 228 -20.09 12.58 15.52
CA ASP A 228 -20.64 13.93 15.50
C ASP A 228 -19.90 14.82 16.49
N THR A 229 -19.46 14.24 17.60
CA THR A 229 -18.70 14.92 18.64
C THR A 229 -17.44 14.14 18.98
N HIS A 230 -16.34 14.84 19.25
CA HIS A 230 -15.11 14.24 19.72
C HIS A 230 -14.43 15.12 20.76
N LYS A 231 -13.62 14.53 21.63
CA LYS A 231 -12.91 15.28 22.67
C LYS A 231 -11.50 15.63 22.19
N TYR A 232 -11.22 16.93 22.12
CA TYR A 232 -9.90 17.42 21.74
C TYR A 232 -9.27 18.20 22.89
N GLN A 233 -7.97 18.10 23.03
CA GLN A 233 -7.18 18.98 23.86
C GLN A 233 -7.11 20.36 23.16
N THR A 234 -7.95 21.31 23.55
CA THR A 234 -8.15 22.57 22.85
C THR A 234 -8.37 23.74 23.82
N ARG A 235 -8.88 24.84 23.34
CA ARG A 235 -9.23 26.01 24.14
C ARG A 235 -10.59 26.59 23.74
N LYS A 236 -11.22 27.26 24.66
CA LYS A 236 -12.38 28.13 24.39
C LYS A 236 -12.12 29.54 24.89
N SER A 237 -12.66 30.54 24.18
CA SER A 237 -12.61 31.92 24.64
C SER A 237 -13.61 32.14 25.77
N ASN A 238 -13.12 32.78 26.82
CA ASN A 238 -13.95 33.38 27.86
C ASN A 238 -13.88 34.89 27.67
N SER A 239 -14.73 35.45 26.83
CA SER A 239 -14.82 36.89 26.64
C SER A 239 -15.10 37.53 27.98
N GLY A 240 -14.12 38.11 28.59
CA GLY A 240 -14.34 39.02 29.72
C GLY A 240 -15.12 40.23 29.20
N ALA A 241 -16.28 40.51 29.78
CA ALA A 241 -16.91 41.77 29.48
C ALA A 241 -15.92 42.90 29.79
N ALA A 242 -15.90 43.90 28.91
CA ALA A 242 -15.15 45.10 29.19
C ALA A 242 -15.56 45.64 30.58
N THR A 243 -14.65 45.77 31.46
CA THR A 243 -14.89 46.27 32.81
C THR A 243 -14.59 47.76 32.85
N TRP A 244 -15.47 48.48 33.53
CA TRP A 244 -15.22 49.88 33.83
C TRP A 244 -14.22 49.98 34.96
N GLY A 245 -13.21 50.84 34.80
CA GLY A 245 -12.32 51.25 35.86
C GLY A 245 -13.05 52.09 36.94
N PRO A 246 -12.41 52.33 38.08
CA PRO A 246 -13.01 53.24 39.07
C PRO A 246 -13.12 54.63 38.49
N TRP A 247 -14.11 55.37 39.00
CA TRP A 247 -14.25 56.78 38.70
C TRP A 247 -13.06 57.55 39.34
N TYR A 248 -12.46 58.42 38.55
CA TYR A 248 -11.41 59.34 39.04
C TYR A 248 -11.74 60.76 38.62
N GLU A 249 -11.39 61.74 39.46
CA GLU A 249 -11.55 63.15 39.20
C GLU A 249 -10.47 63.64 38.23
N THR A 250 -10.85 64.35 37.17
CA THR A 250 -9.88 64.99 36.27
C THR A 250 -9.36 66.28 36.81
N GLY A 251 -8.27 66.82 36.26
CA GLY A 251 -7.94 68.24 36.43
C GLY A 251 -8.91 69.13 35.63
N TRP A 252 -8.73 70.46 35.76
CA TRP A 252 -9.47 71.41 34.95
C TRP A 252 -9.06 71.30 33.48
N GLU A 253 -10.04 71.08 32.61
CA GLU A 253 -9.84 70.93 31.17
C GLU A 253 -10.93 71.66 30.36
N SER A 254 -10.76 71.82 29.03
CA SER A 254 -11.77 72.44 28.19
C SER A 254 -13.09 71.66 28.21
N CYS A 255 -14.21 72.37 28.42
CA CYS A 255 -15.52 71.76 28.50
C CYS A 255 -15.91 71.04 27.18
N GLY A 256 -16.72 69.96 27.30
CA GLY A 256 -17.23 69.23 26.16
C GLY A 256 -16.44 67.96 25.77
N GLN A 257 -15.55 67.50 26.62
CA GLN A 257 -14.75 66.29 26.42
C GLN A 257 -15.41 65.08 27.10
N GLY A 258 -16.04 64.19 26.32
CA GLY A 258 -16.54 62.91 26.77
C GLY A 258 -18.07 62.70 26.56
N ASN A 259 -18.52 61.44 26.66
CA ASN A 259 -19.93 61.07 26.59
C ASN A 259 -20.45 60.60 27.95
N SER A 260 -21.75 60.47 28.11
CA SER A 260 -22.44 60.14 29.37
C SER A 260 -21.98 58.83 30.02
N ASP A 261 -21.40 57.91 29.24
CA ASP A 261 -20.91 56.61 29.77
C ASP A 261 -19.54 56.73 30.42
N THR A 262 -18.74 57.72 30.03
CA THR A 262 -17.36 57.92 30.48
C THR A 262 -17.17 59.10 31.38
N VAL A 263 -18.13 60.01 31.44
CA VAL A 263 -18.05 61.26 32.21
C VAL A 263 -19.33 61.46 33.07
N GLN A 264 -19.15 61.77 34.34
CA GLN A 264 -20.22 62.11 35.28
C GLN A 264 -19.78 63.34 36.10
N ASN A 265 -20.80 64.09 36.61
CA ASN A 265 -20.61 65.21 37.53
C ASN A 265 -19.64 66.27 37.00
N GLU A 266 -20.08 66.96 35.97
CA GLU A 266 -19.35 68.11 35.42
C GLU A 266 -19.41 69.29 36.41
N GLU A 267 -18.24 69.78 36.79
CA GLU A 267 -18.06 71.02 37.52
C GLU A 267 -17.54 72.06 36.53
N ILE A 268 -18.19 73.24 36.49
CA ILE A 268 -17.89 74.25 35.46
C ILE A 268 -17.32 75.49 36.18
N ASP A 269 -16.11 75.90 35.78
CA ASP A 269 -15.56 77.22 36.14
C ASP A 269 -15.52 78.13 34.89
N ARG A 270 -16.17 79.26 34.98
CA ARG A 270 -16.23 80.27 33.92
C ARG A 270 -15.22 81.37 34.24
N GLY A 271 -13.97 81.17 33.91
CA GLY A 271 -12.92 82.18 34.03
C GLY A 271 -13.20 83.37 33.11
N TRP A 272 -13.07 84.58 33.67
CA TRP A 272 -13.44 85.83 32.98
C TRP A 272 -12.55 86.19 31.79
N TRP A 273 -11.35 85.58 31.72
CA TRP A 273 -10.36 85.89 30.66
C TRP A 273 -9.93 84.71 29.79
N PHE A 274 -10.15 83.42 30.14
CA PHE A 274 -9.55 82.26 29.50
C PHE A 274 -10.51 81.16 29.08
N GLY A 275 -11.80 81.40 28.94
CA GLY A 275 -12.77 80.42 28.49
C GLY A 275 -13.40 79.61 29.64
N THR A 276 -14.26 78.64 29.28
CA THR A 276 -14.96 77.76 30.20
C THR A 276 -14.13 76.52 30.48
N TRP A 277 -13.86 76.24 31.73
CA TRP A 277 -13.11 75.07 32.17
C TRP A 277 -14.03 74.17 32.97
N CYS A 278 -13.89 72.84 32.79
CA CYS A 278 -14.73 71.81 33.38
C CYS A 278 -13.86 70.78 34.09
N LYS A 279 -14.39 70.25 35.17
CA LYS A 279 -13.81 69.16 35.92
C LYS A 279 -14.80 68.01 35.92
N TYR A 280 -14.33 66.83 35.60
CA TYR A 280 -15.20 65.67 35.39
C TYR A 280 -14.80 64.53 36.30
N ASN A 281 -15.74 63.67 36.69
CA ASN A 281 -15.43 62.32 37.12
C ASN A 281 -15.45 61.43 35.87
N ARG A 282 -14.30 60.87 35.55
CA ARG A 282 -14.09 59.98 34.41
C ARG A 282 -13.84 58.54 34.87
N ARG A 283 -14.26 57.63 34.02
CA ARG A 283 -13.83 56.24 34.09
C ARG A 283 -13.43 55.78 32.71
N GLU A 284 -12.44 54.91 32.66
CA GLU A 284 -12.01 54.29 31.42
C GLU A 284 -12.60 52.90 31.32
N LYS A 285 -13.05 52.56 30.14
CA LYS A 285 -13.48 51.23 29.83
C LYS A 285 -12.22 50.43 29.43
N SER A 286 -11.78 49.51 30.29
CA SER A 286 -10.73 48.59 29.87
C SER A 286 -11.19 47.78 28.69
N ALA A 287 -10.38 47.66 27.66
CA ALA A 287 -10.68 46.77 26.55
C ALA A 287 -10.98 45.38 27.11
N ALA A 288 -11.94 44.71 26.50
CA ALA A 288 -12.22 43.32 26.80
C ALA A 288 -10.97 42.51 26.45
N VAL A 289 -10.26 42.01 27.45
CA VAL A 289 -9.13 41.08 27.22
C VAL A 289 -9.70 39.71 27.01
N GLU A 290 -9.47 39.15 25.83
CA GLU A 290 -9.88 37.78 25.54
C GLU A 290 -9.05 36.83 26.40
N LYS A 291 -9.73 36.05 27.23
CA LYS A 291 -9.11 35.03 28.07
C LYS A 291 -9.47 33.66 27.54
N PHE A 292 -8.52 32.73 27.55
CA PHE A 292 -8.72 31.37 27.07
C PHE A 292 -8.65 30.36 28.22
N THR A 293 -9.59 29.41 28.19
CA THR A 293 -9.51 28.22 29.03
C THR A 293 -9.04 27.06 28.17
N TYR A 294 -7.97 26.40 28.59
CA TYR A 294 -7.39 25.23 27.94
C TYR A 294 -7.79 23.96 28.70
N ASP A 295 -8.43 23.01 28.01
CA ASP A 295 -8.78 21.69 28.58
C ASP A 295 -9.12 20.72 27.42
N GLN A 296 -9.46 19.47 27.77
CA GLN A 296 -10.10 18.54 26.86
C GLN A 296 -11.58 18.86 26.77
N PHE A 297 -12.00 19.53 25.70
CA PHE A 297 -13.38 19.88 25.45
C PHE A 297 -14.04 18.95 24.45
N SER A 298 -15.34 18.71 24.63
CA SER A 298 -16.17 18.11 23.59
C SER A 298 -16.38 19.11 22.47
N VAL A 299 -16.09 18.69 21.25
CA VAL A 299 -16.22 19.51 20.04
C VAL A 299 -17.20 18.86 19.10
N ASP A 300 -18.22 19.61 18.68
CA ASP A 300 -19.09 19.20 17.59
C ASP A 300 -18.36 19.37 16.27
N VAL A 301 -18.10 18.25 15.59
CA VAL A 301 -17.39 18.13 14.32
C VAL A 301 -18.29 17.67 13.19
N SER A 302 -19.60 17.62 13.41
CA SER A 302 -20.61 17.17 12.44
C SER A 302 -20.57 17.96 11.13
N GLY A 303 -20.13 19.22 11.18
CA GLY A 303 -19.90 20.05 9.99
C GLY A 303 -18.97 19.44 8.94
N PHE A 304 -18.05 18.53 9.33
CA PHE A 304 -17.19 17.81 8.41
C PHE A 304 -17.85 16.61 7.72
N LYS A 305 -19.13 16.36 7.99
CA LYS A 305 -19.90 15.30 7.30
C LYS A 305 -20.54 15.76 6.01
N THR A 306 -20.54 17.05 5.73
CA THR A 306 -21.19 17.68 4.57
C THR A 306 -20.21 18.49 3.73
N GLY A 307 -20.60 18.82 2.49
CA GLY A 307 -19.79 19.62 1.59
C GLY A 307 -18.51 18.93 1.13
N ASP A 308 -17.48 19.71 0.85
CA ASP A 308 -16.16 19.22 0.41
C ASP A 308 -15.31 18.68 1.58
N ARG A 309 -15.78 18.82 2.81
CA ARG A 309 -15.17 18.36 4.06
C ARG A 309 -13.76 18.94 4.32
N ARG A 310 -13.39 20.04 3.66
CA ARG A 310 -12.08 20.69 3.83
C ARG A 310 -12.08 21.73 4.94
N SER A 311 -13.21 22.38 5.15
CA SER A 311 -13.40 23.41 6.17
C SER A 311 -14.81 23.31 6.72
N ALA A 312 -14.96 23.44 8.03
CA ALA A 312 -16.26 23.45 8.69
C ALA A 312 -16.24 24.36 9.92
N GLN A 313 -17.43 24.81 10.31
CA GLN A 313 -17.63 25.41 11.61
C GLN A 313 -17.75 24.30 12.65
N VAL A 314 -16.99 24.39 13.71
CA VAL A 314 -17.02 23.48 14.87
C VAL A 314 -17.48 24.24 16.10
N THR A 315 -18.15 23.55 17.03
CA THR A 315 -18.61 24.13 18.30
C THR A 315 -17.91 23.44 19.46
N ILE A 316 -17.12 24.20 20.22
CA ILE A 316 -16.34 23.75 21.37
C ILE A 316 -17.19 23.97 22.63
N ASP A 317 -17.38 22.92 23.42
CA ASP A 317 -18.12 22.93 24.70
C ASP A 317 -19.52 23.58 24.59
N GLY A 318 -20.19 23.34 23.46
CA GLY A 318 -21.56 23.74 23.19
C GLY A 318 -21.80 25.23 22.91
N ASN A 319 -20.81 26.11 23.05
CA ASN A 319 -21.02 27.55 22.96
C ASN A 319 -19.91 28.39 22.28
N TYR A 320 -18.74 27.82 22.02
CA TYR A 320 -17.67 28.54 21.35
C TYR A 320 -17.43 27.99 19.94
N THR A 321 -17.76 28.76 18.92
CA THR A 321 -17.70 28.34 17.52
C THR A 321 -16.44 28.89 16.83
N ARG A 322 -15.82 28.06 15.99
CA ARG A 322 -14.70 28.42 15.12
C ARG A 322 -14.82 27.75 13.76
N THR A 323 -14.36 28.43 12.72
CA THR A 323 -14.13 27.78 11.43
C THR A 323 -12.76 27.13 11.46
N VAL A 324 -12.69 25.87 11.08
CA VAL A 324 -11.48 25.04 11.14
C VAL A 324 -11.26 24.33 9.81
N ASN A 325 -10.02 24.31 9.36
CA ASN A 325 -9.61 23.52 8.20
C ASN A 325 -9.22 22.11 8.64
N TRP A 326 -9.65 21.13 7.85
CA TRP A 326 -9.27 19.74 8.03
C TRP A 326 -8.36 19.28 6.90
N PRO A 327 -7.08 18.97 7.16
CA PRO A 327 -6.15 18.51 6.14
C PRO A 327 -6.50 17.12 5.57
N GLY A 328 -7.31 16.32 6.32
CA GLY A 328 -7.79 15.00 5.91
C GLY A 328 -7.23 13.84 6.72
N CYS A 329 -6.30 14.10 7.64
CA CYS A 329 -5.85 13.10 8.60
C CYS A 329 -6.93 12.78 9.64
N ILE A 330 -6.77 11.66 10.33
CA ILE A 330 -7.79 11.15 11.26
C ILE A 330 -7.25 10.99 12.68
N GLU A 331 -8.15 11.05 13.66
CA GLU A 331 -7.95 10.39 14.94
C GLU A 331 -8.62 9.02 14.93
N GLU A 332 -7.86 8.01 15.38
CA GLU A 332 -8.29 6.62 15.41
C GLU A 332 -9.41 6.37 16.42
N ARG A 333 -10.11 5.27 16.19
CA ARG A 333 -11.15 4.69 17.04
C ARG A 333 -10.61 4.39 18.44
N GLN A 334 -11.49 3.91 19.32
CA GLN A 334 -11.10 3.49 20.65
C GLN A 334 -9.95 2.48 20.59
N THR A 335 -8.95 2.67 21.45
CA THR A 335 -7.84 1.75 21.66
C THR A 335 -7.63 1.46 23.12
N VAL A 336 -6.81 0.45 23.42
CA VAL A 336 -6.39 0.09 24.76
C VAL A 336 -4.89 0.21 24.92
N ARG A 337 -4.44 0.33 26.17
CA ARG A 337 -3.03 0.28 26.52
C ARG A 337 -2.66 -1.15 26.84
N SER A 338 -1.68 -1.69 26.13
CA SER A 338 -1.15 -3.03 26.38
C SER A 338 0.37 -3.05 26.26
N GLY A 339 1.04 -3.93 26.96
CA GLY A 339 2.46 -4.21 26.75
C GLY A 339 2.69 -5.19 25.59
N ASN A 340 1.63 -5.91 25.21
CA ASN A 340 1.62 -6.81 24.05
C ASN A 340 0.24 -6.72 23.39
N TYR A 341 0.21 -6.57 22.08
CA TYR A 341 -1.01 -6.48 21.28
C TYR A 341 -1.30 -7.73 20.46
N TRP A 342 -0.55 -8.81 20.63
CA TRP A 342 -0.82 -10.06 19.95
C TRP A 342 -1.20 -11.19 20.95
N PRO A 343 -2.36 -11.85 20.80
CA PRO A 343 -3.44 -11.52 19.86
C PRO A 343 -4.04 -10.14 20.13
N ILE A 344 -4.60 -9.51 19.09
CA ILE A 344 -5.19 -8.15 19.20
C ILE A 344 -6.33 -8.19 20.25
N PRO A 345 -6.31 -7.33 21.28
CA PRO A 345 -7.38 -7.27 22.27
C PRO A 345 -8.73 -6.90 21.65
N ASP A 346 -9.81 -7.53 22.12
CA ASP A 346 -11.16 -7.37 21.59
C ASP A 346 -11.66 -5.92 21.63
N ASP A 347 -11.20 -5.11 22.59
CA ASP A 347 -11.57 -3.70 22.78
C ASP A 347 -10.55 -2.71 22.17
N ALA A 348 -9.49 -3.20 21.54
CA ALA A 348 -8.59 -2.42 20.69
C ALA A 348 -9.19 -2.26 19.29
N TYR A 349 -10.33 -1.55 19.20
CA TYR A 349 -11.09 -1.42 17.95
C TYR A 349 -10.30 -0.79 16.81
N ASP A 350 -9.34 0.05 17.15
CA ASP A 350 -8.44 0.67 16.19
C ASP A 350 -7.52 -0.31 15.47
N LEU A 351 -7.11 -1.41 16.12
CA LEU A 351 -6.26 -2.44 15.52
C LEU A 351 -7.05 -3.50 14.73
N GLN A 352 -8.35 -3.59 14.94
CA GLN A 352 -9.20 -4.53 14.20
C GLN A 352 -9.43 -4.00 12.78
N ILE A 353 -8.78 -4.63 11.79
CA ILE A 353 -8.74 -4.16 10.40
C ILE A 353 -10.14 -4.09 9.81
N ASP A 354 -10.94 -5.15 9.97
CA ASP A 354 -12.23 -5.33 9.30
C ASP A 354 -13.44 -4.86 10.11
N LEU A 355 -13.24 -4.32 11.31
CA LEU A 355 -14.34 -3.89 12.18
C LEU A 355 -15.14 -2.73 11.55
N PRO A 356 -16.46 -2.84 11.38
CA PRO A 356 -17.29 -1.76 10.84
C PRO A 356 -17.46 -0.59 11.82
N ALA A 357 -17.73 0.61 11.29
CA ALA A 357 -17.94 1.84 12.07
C ALA A 357 -19.42 2.01 12.44
N THR A 358 -19.91 1.33 13.48
CA THR A 358 -21.32 1.25 13.86
C THR A 358 -21.67 2.02 15.14
N SER A 359 -20.69 2.31 15.99
CA SER A 359 -20.87 3.03 17.26
C SER A 359 -19.82 4.13 17.41
N ASP A 360 -19.98 5.03 18.38
CA ASP A 360 -19.01 6.09 18.63
C ASP A 360 -17.61 5.56 18.97
N ALA A 361 -17.54 4.42 19.64
CA ALA A 361 -16.26 3.76 19.93
C ALA A 361 -15.57 3.20 18.69
N THR A 362 -16.33 2.84 17.64
CA THR A 362 -15.83 2.25 16.40
C THR A 362 -15.76 3.24 15.23
N ARG A 363 -16.17 4.51 15.44
CA ARG A 363 -16.04 5.60 14.45
C ARG A 363 -14.75 6.38 14.65
N TRP A 364 -14.34 7.06 13.61
CA TRP A 364 -13.18 7.95 13.59
C TRP A 364 -13.57 9.40 13.92
N ALA A 365 -12.57 10.22 14.19
CA ALA A 365 -12.71 11.67 14.25
C ALA A 365 -11.74 12.35 13.27
N PRO A 366 -12.04 13.55 12.78
CA PRO A 366 -11.10 14.32 11.98
C PRO A 366 -9.93 14.76 12.85
N ALA A 367 -8.68 14.61 12.40
CA ALA A 367 -7.54 15.21 13.05
C ALA A 367 -7.48 16.70 12.71
N LEU A 368 -7.56 17.55 13.73
CA LEU A 368 -7.70 19.00 13.59
C LEU A 368 -6.53 19.73 14.27
N PRO A 369 -5.31 19.75 13.67
CA PRO A 369 -4.13 20.32 14.31
C PRO A 369 -4.33 21.79 14.72
N SER A 370 -5.12 22.56 14.00
CA SER A 370 -5.41 23.96 14.34
C SER A 370 -6.28 24.15 15.59
N LEU A 371 -6.91 23.09 16.11
CA LEU A 371 -7.63 23.12 17.40
C LEU A 371 -6.77 22.67 18.57
N ILE A 372 -5.68 21.96 18.31
CA ILE A 372 -4.88 21.28 19.33
C ILE A 372 -3.83 22.23 19.87
N TYR A 373 -3.55 22.16 21.16
CA TYR A 373 -2.51 22.96 21.82
C TYR A 373 -1.55 22.07 22.61
N THR A 374 -0.27 22.22 22.33
CA THR A 374 0.82 21.54 23.05
C THR A 374 1.45 22.48 24.07
N ARG A 375 2.05 21.94 25.12
CA ARG A 375 2.78 22.73 26.12
C ARG A 375 4.24 23.00 25.75
N GLY A 376 4.65 22.77 24.51
CA GLY A 376 6.03 22.92 24.06
C GLY A 376 6.92 21.71 24.39
N ALA A 377 8.14 21.72 23.84
CA ALA A 377 9.04 20.57 23.81
C ALA A 377 9.72 20.22 25.14
N THR A 378 9.60 21.02 26.18
CA THR A 378 10.29 20.80 27.45
C THR A 378 9.41 20.00 28.41
N ASN A 379 9.42 18.69 28.21
CA ASN A 379 8.97 17.65 29.14
C ASN A 379 7.68 17.95 29.92
N PRO A 380 6.53 18.11 29.24
CA PRO A 380 5.25 18.30 29.92
C PRO A 380 4.89 16.99 30.62
N THR A 381 4.94 16.98 31.93
CA THR A 381 4.35 15.89 32.71
C THR A 381 2.86 16.18 32.90
N ARG A 382 2.01 15.14 32.79
CA ARG A 382 0.57 15.25 33.09
C ARG A 382 0.29 15.72 34.51
N SER A 383 1.25 15.57 35.43
CA SER A 383 1.22 16.09 36.80
C SER A 383 1.34 17.62 36.87
N GLN A 384 1.84 18.27 35.83
CA GLN A 384 1.65 19.71 35.70
C GLN A 384 0.18 19.90 35.37
N ASP A 385 -0.58 20.19 36.42
CA ASP A 385 -2.03 20.27 36.40
C ASP A 385 -2.50 21.14 35.24
N PHE A 386 -2.94 20.48 34.17
CA PHE A 386 -3.52 21.12 33.02
C PHE A 386 -4.68 22.02 33.44
N LYS A 387 -5.29 21.72 34.58
CA LYS A 387 -6.39 22.47 35.19
C LYS A 387 -5.92 23.79 35.80
N SER A 388 -4.72 23.90 36.29
CA SER A 388 -4.25 25.14 36.96
C SER A 388 -3.91 26.28 36.01
N TYR A 389 -3.79 25.97 34.70
CA TYR A 389 -3.46 26.96 33.66
C TYR A 389 -4.61 27.20 32.69
N ARG A 390 -5.83 27.02 33.13
CA ARG A 390 -7.02 27.04 32.29
C ARG A 390 -7.38 28.40 31.77
N ILE A 391 -6.94 29.47 32.41
CA ILE A 391 -7.25 30.82 31.99
C ILE A 391 -5.94 31.51 31.67
N SER A 392 -5.75 31.86 30.41
CA SER A 392 -4.60 32.64 29.94
C SER A 392 -5.11 33.77 29.04
N ASP A 393 -4.54 34.93 29.25
CA ASP A 393 -4.70 36.10 28.41
C ASP A 393 -3.65 36.18 27.28
N THR A 394 -2.71 35.22 27.24
CA THR A 394 -1.69 35.13 26.20
C THR A 394 -1.85 33.83 25.40
N GLU A 395 -1.94 33.94 24.08
CA GLU A 395 -1.95 32.77 23.17
C GLU A 395 -0.65 31.98 23.19
N GLN A 396 0.42 32.58 23.68
CA GLN A 396 1.78 32.03 23.60
C GLN A 396 2.10 30.95 24.65
N GLN A 397 1.22 30.70 25.60
CA GLN A 397 1.50 29.72 26.67
C GLN A 397 1.44 28.26 26.15
N TYR A 398 0.67 28.00 25.09
CA TYR A 398 0.55 26.70 24.46
C TYR A 398 0.60 26.84 22.94
N GLY A 399 1.62 26.24 22.33
CA GLY A 399 1.76 26.24 20.87
C GLY A 399 0.84 25.22 20.20
N GLN A 400 0.52 25.47 18.95
CA GLN A 400 -0.10 24.45 18.11
C GLN A 400 0.94 23.41 17.67
N PRO A 401 0.58 22.13 17.51
CA PRO A 401 1.48 21.14 16.97
C PRO A 401 1.81 21.43 15.52
N SER A 402 2.95 20.95 15.07
CA SER A 402 3.25 20.92 13.64
C SER A 402 2.21 20.09 12.88
N ASP A 403 1.84 20.54 11.68
CA ASP A 403 0.94 19.80 10.81
C ASP A 403 1.73 18.75 10.03
N TYR A 404 1.64 17.50 10.47
CA TYR A 404 2.30 16.35 9.85
C TYR A 404 1.34 15.47 9.05
N CYS A 405 0.26 16.04 8.53
CA CYS A 405 -0.66 15.28 7.69
C CYS A 405 -0.02 15.06 6.30
N PRO A 406 0.26 13.81 5.90
CA PRO A 406 0.94 13.51 4.65
C PRO A 406 0.04 13.72 3.43
N THR A 407 0.60 13.51 2.22
CA THR A 407 -0.17 13.47 0.97
C THR A 407 -1.38 12.55 1.08
N GLU A 408 -2.52 12.96 0.52
CA GLU A 408 -3.78 12.21 0.59
C GLU A 408 -3.63 10.80 0.01
N SER A 409 -4.03 9.80 0.78
CA SER A 409 -4.04 8.40 0.37
C SER A 409 -4.96 8.14 -0.82
N LYS A 410 -4.75 7.06 -1.54
CA LYS A 410 -5.60 6.62 -2.65
C LYS A 410 -6.11 5.22 -2.41
N LYS A 411 -7.43 5.02 -2.57
CA LYS A 411 -8.02 3.69 -2.64
C LYS A 411 -7.43 2.92 -3.82
N LEU A 412 -7.63 1.62 -3.81
CA LEU A 412 -7.37 0.78 -4.96
C LEU A 412 -8.15 1.27 -6.18
N GLN A 413 -7.45 1.54 -7.26
CA GLN A 413 -8.05 2.00 -8.52
C GLN A 413 -7.19 1.60 -9.71
N GLU A 414 -7.83 1.39 -10.83
CA GLU A 414 -7.16 1.40 -12.13
C GLU A 414 -6.80 2.85 -12.46
N TRP A 415 -5.54 3.10 -12.78
CA TRP A 415 -5.10 4.46 -13.11
C TRP A 415 -5.38 4.74 -14.60
N PRO A 416 -6.11 5.81 -14.92
CA PRO A 416 -6.52 6.10 -16.30
C PRO A 416 -5.33 6.29 -17.25
N SER A 417 -4.22 6.85 -16.74
CA SER A 417 -3.00 7.08 -17.52
C SER A 417 -1.74 7.01 -16.65
N ALA A 418 -0.59 6.79 -17.30
CA ALA A 418 0.71 6.91 -16.64
C ALA A 418 0.93 8.32 -16.07
N ALA A 419 0.50 9.36 -16.77
CA ALA A 419 0.66 10.76 -16.32
C ALA A 419 -0.09 11.05 -15.01
N GLU A 420 -1.29 10.49 -14.81
CA GLU A 420 -2.02 10.64 -13.55
C GLU A 420 -1.35 9.88 -12.40
N PHE A 421 -0.87 8.66 -12.66
CA PHE A 421 -0.10 7.89 -11.71
C PHE A 421 1.17 8.65 -11.30
N GLU A 422 1.96 9.12 -12.25
CA GLU A 422 3.17 9.92 -12.00
C GLU A 422 2.86 11.22 -11.26
N GLY A 423 1.81 11.93 -11.66
CA GLY A 423 1.37 13.16 -11.01
C GLY A 423 1.13 12.96 -9.52
N TYR A 424 0.48 11.84 -9.16
CA TYR A 424 0.27 11.47 -7.77
C TYR A 424 1.59 11.08 -7.07
N VAL A 425 2.40 10.21 -7.65
CA VAL A 425 3.68 9.78 -7.07
C VAL A 425 4.61 10.98 -6.86
N ASN A 426 4.64 11.93 -7.82
CA ASN A 426 5.42 13.16 -7.70
C ASN A 426 4.94 14.09 -6.58
N SER A 427 3.66 14.03 -6.18
CA SER A 427 3.09 14.82 -5.09
C SER A 427 3.50 14.36 -3.69
N LEU A 428 4.10 13.18 -3.54
CA LEU A 428 4.59 12.69 -2.25
C LEU A 428 5.63 13.66 -1.68
N SER A 429 5.46 14.08 -0.44
CA SER A 429 6.32 15.07 0.21
C SER A 429 6.73 14.59 1.60
N PRO A 430 8.06 14.53 1.90
CA PRO A 430 8.54 14.02 3.17
C PRO A 430 8.42 15.06 4.28
N ASN A 431 7.84 14.66 5.42
CA ASN A 431 7.74 15.44 6.65
C ASN A 431 7.33 14.56 7.83
N GLY A 432 7.48 15.05 9.07
CA GLY A 432 7.00 14.38 10.28
C GLY A 432 7.86 13.21 10.76
N ASN A 433 7.35 12.51 11.76
CA ASN A 433 7.99 11.39 12.46
C ASN A 433 7.48 10.02 11.94
N THR A 434 8.07 8.92 12.44
CA THR A 434 7.91 7.58 11.87
C THR A 434 7.02 6.71 12.73
N TYR A 435 5.76 6.54 12.30
CA TYR A 435 4.74 5.71 12.97
C TYR A 435 4.35 4.54 12.04
N HIS A 436 5.10 3.45 12.11
CA HIS A 436 4.92 2.27 11.24
C HIS A 436 3.53 1.63 11.39
N ASP A 437 3.00 1.60 12.61
CA ASP A 437 1.72 0.96 12.93
C ASP A 437 0.56 1.58 12.17
N ILE A 438 0.45 2.90 12.12
CA ILE A 438 -0.66 3.58 11.45
C ILE A 438 -0.59 3.41 9.93
N GLY A 439 0.62 3.38 9.35
CA GLY A 439 0.82 3.13 7.92
C GLY A 439 0.34 1.74 7.52
N LEU A 440 0.83 0.70 8.21
CA LEU A 440 0.46 -0.68 7.94
C LEU A 440 -1.03 -0.94 8.17
N LEU A 441 -1.60 -0.42 9.27
CA LEU A 441 -3.01 -0.53 9.59
C LEU A 441 -3.91 -0.03 8.44
N TRP A 442 -3.62 1.15 7.92
CA TRP A 442 -4.44 1.73 6.87
C TRP A 442 -4.18 1.12 5.50
N GLY A 443 -2.94 0.67 5.24
CA GLY A 443 -2.66 -0.15 4.06
C GLY A 443 -3.50 -1.42 4.05
N ALA A 444 -3.56 -2.14 5.16
CA ALA A 444 -4.35 -3.34 5.31
C ALA A 444 -5.86 -3.06 5.19
N ARG A 445 -6.39 -1.98 5.83
CA ARG A 445 -7.81 -1.61 5.74
C ARG A 445 -8.25 -1.26 4.32
N LEU A 446 -7.44 -0.50 3.58
CA LEU A 446 -7.76 -0.11 2.20
C LEU A 446 -7.65 -1.28 1.22
N LEU A 447 -6.93 -2.35 1.57
CA LEU A 447 -6.73 -3.54 0.75
C LEU A 447 -7.67 -4.69 1.11
N SER A 448 -8.19 -4.73 2.35
CA SER A 448 -8.96 -5.86 2.86
C SER A 448 -10.21 -6.16 2.05
N ALA A 449 -10.45 -7.45 1.81
CA ALA A 449 -11.67 -7.99 1.21
C ALA A 449 -12.84 -8.14 2.20
N GLY A 450 -12.57 -8.08 3.50
CA GLY A 450 -13.57 -8.32 4.55
C GLY A 450 -14.08 -7.07 5.24
N GLY A 451 -13.33 -5.96 5.15
CA GLY A 451 -13.52 -4.75 5.95
C GLY A 451 -14.51 -3.73 5.39
N ILE A 452 -14.26 -2.48 5.77
CA ILE A 452 -15.13 -1.34 5.41
C ILE A 452 -15.19 -1.04 3.91
N PHE A 453 -14.27 -1.58 3.12
CA PHE A 453 -14.23 -1.51 1.66
C PHE A 453 -14.55 -2.83 0.98
N LYS A 454 -15.18 -3.79 1.69
CA LYS A 454 -15.52 -5.11 1.16
C LYS A 454 -16.22 -5.05 -0.20
N SER A 455 -17.21 -4.18 -0.36
CA SER A 455 -17.97 -4.04 -1.61
C SER A 455 -17.13 -3.64 -2.82
N GLU A 456 -15.95 -3.05 -2.58
CA GLU A 456 -15.03 -2.60 -3.62
C GLU A 456 -13.89 -3.61 -3.85
N ASN A 457 -13.56 -4.42 -2.83
CA ASN A 457 -12.32 -5.21 -2.78
C ASN A 457 -12.52 -6.73 -2.77
N GLU A 458 -13.73 -7.24 -2.53
CA GLU A 458 -13.95 -8.68 -2.37
C GLU A 458 -13.67 -9.44 -3.67
N LEU A 459 -14.27 -8.98 -4.77
CA LEU A 459 -14.16 -9.57 -6.10
C LEU A 459 -14.04 -8.47 -7.16
N THR A 460 -13.57 -8.83 -8.35
CA THR A 460 -13.66 -7.93 -9.50
C THR A 460 -15.13 -7.66 -9.87
N PRO A 461 -15.43 -6.60 -10.64
CA PRO A 461 -16.80 -6.36 -11.14
C PRO A 461 -17.40 -7.52 -11.93
N LYS A 462 -16.54 -8.40 -12.49
CA LYS A 462 -16.96 -9.62 -13.21
C LYS A 462 -17.02 -10.87 -12.31
N GLY A 463 -16.80 -10.71 -10.97
CA GLY A 463 -16.83 -11.81 -9.99
C GLY A 463 -15.55 -12.65 -9.93
N GLY A 464 -14.44 -12.18 -10.50
CA GLY A 464 -13.15 -12.87 -10.46
C GLY A 464 -12.44 -12.67 -9.11
N GLU A 465 -11.66 -13.67 -8.71
CA GLU A 465 -10.76 -13.58 -7.56
C GLU A 465 -9.65 -12.57 -7.79
N ILE A 466 -9.11 -12.00 -6.70
CA ILE A 466 -8.10 -10.95 -6.71
C ILE A 466 -6.93 -11.38 -5.82
N ASP A 467 -5.73 -11.38 -6.36
CA ASP A 467 -4.49 -11.51 -5.59
C ASP A 467 -4.13 -10.16 -4.97
N ARG A 468 -3.84 -10.16 -3.65
CA ARG A 468 -3.63 -8.93 -2.87
C ARG A 468 -2.22 -8.83 -2.38
N HIS A 469 -1.55 -7.73 -2.73
CA HIS A 469 -0.18 -7.44 -2.36
C HIS A 469 -0.10 -6.10 -1.62
N LEU A 470 0.49 -6.11 -0.43
CA LEU A 470 0.82 -4.91 0.33
C LEU A 470 2.33 -4.75 0.33
N ILE A 471 2.83 -3.62 -0.17
CA ILE A 471 4.24 -3.29 -0.19
C ILE A 471 4.48 -2.22 0.86
N PHE A 472 5.04 -2.64 2.01
CA PHE A 472 5.42 -1.76 3.11
C PHE A 472 6.89 -1.35 2.95
N MET A 473 7.17 -0.05 2.92
CA MET A 473 8.52 0.48 2.78
C MET A 473 8.80 1.51 3.86
N THR A 474 9.98 1.42 4.47
CA THR A 474 10.51 2.40 5.44
C THR A 474 12.00 2.65 5.24
N ASP A 475 12.49 3.84 5.62
CA ASP A 475 13.90 4.22 5.54
C ASP A 475 14.57 4.35 6.92
N GLY A 476 13.87 4.00 8.01
CA GLY A 476 14.40 4.21 9.35
C GLY A 476 13.68 3.46 10.47
N ASP A 477 14.17 3.71 11.66
CA ASP A 477 13.56 3.25 12.90
C ASP A 477 12.27 4.01 13.22
N THR A 478 11.43 3.41 14.05
CA THR A 478 10.29 4.11 14.65
C THR A 478 10.79 5.34 15.42
N VAL A 479 10.21 6.49 15.12
CA VAL A 479 10.43 7.75 15.85
C VAL A 479 9.06 8.26 16.30
N ALA A 480 8.76 8.10 17.57
CA ALA A 480 7.51 8.54 18.18
C ALA A 480 7.79 9.41 19.42
N ASN A 481 7.16 10.57 19.50
CA ASN A 481 7.35 11.53 20.56
C ASN A 481 6.06 11.78 21.33
N ASN A 482 6.19 12.10 22.61
CA ASN A 482 5.05 12.36 23.48
C ASN A 482 4.30 13.67 23.18
N TYR A 483 4.91 14.61 22.47
CA TYR A 483 4.34 15.89 22.09
C TYR A 483 3.81 15.93 20.64
N ASP A 484 3.97 14.84 19.88
CA ASP A 484 3.40 14.74 18.55
C ASP A 484 1.87 14.67 18.63
N TYR A 485 1.20 15.36 17.73
CA TYR A 485 -0.21 15.16 17.49
C TYR A 485 -0.39 14.07 16.43
N THR A 486 -0.81 12.92 16.89
CA THR A 486 -0.88 11.67 16.11
C THR A 486 -2.34 11.27 15.86
N ALA A 487 -2.54 10.13 15.22
CA ALA A 487 -3.86 9.48 15.14
C ALA A 487 -4.43 9.08 16.52
N TYR A 488 -3.66 9.20 17.58
CA TYR A 488 -4.06 8.89 18.98
C TYR A 488 -4.10 10.13 19.89
N GLY A 489 -4.21 11.31 19.30
CA GLY A 489 -4.14 12.57 20.02
C GLY A 489 -2.73 12.97 20.38
N ILE A 490 -2.54 13.82 21.41
CA ILE A 490 -1.24 14.22 21.95
C ILE A 490 -0.79 13.19 22.98
N GLY A 491 0.35 12.55 22.74
CA GLY A 491 0.85 11.45 23.56
C GLY A 491 0.84 11.74 25.06
N TRP A 492 1.50 12.82 25.51
CA TRP A 492 1.63 13.15 26.94
C TRP A 492 0.29 13.47 27.62
N TYR A 493 -0.70 13.95 26.89
CA TYR A 493 -1.99 14.38 27.44
C TYR A 493 -3.06 13.29 27.33
N ASP A 494 -3.32 12.83 26.11
CA ASP A 494 -4.38 11.86 25.83
C ASP A 494 -4.02 10.46 26.31
N GLN A 495 -2.73 10.11 26.24
CA GLN A 495 -2.17 8.85 26.73
C GLN A 495 -2.99 7.62 26.28
N ARG A 496 -3.44 7.61 25.03
CA ARG A 496 -4.32 6.57 24.52
C ARG A 496 -3.61 5.22 24.37
N THR A 497 -2.34 5.23 23.99
CA THR A 497 -1.53 4.03 23.77
C THR A 497 -0.62 3.68 24.94
N THR A 498 -0.08 4.66 25.66
CA THR A 498 0.77 4.45 26.85
C THR A 498 0.58 5.51 27.90
N LYS A 499 0.84 5.19 29.16
CA LYS A 499 0.97 6.17 30.28
C LYS A 499 2.41 6.60 30.51
N GLY A 500 3.38 5.87 29.98
CA GLY A 500 4.79 6.14 30.10
C GLY A 500 5.32 7.02 28.99
N ASN A 501 6.64 7.05 28.86
CA ASN A 501 7.36 7.78 27.81
C ASN A 501 7.85 6.84 26.68
N ASP A 502 7.47 5.57 26.70
CA ASP A 502 7.96 4.57 25.76
C ASP A 502 7.05 4.44 24.52
N TYR A 503 6.94 5.54 23.78
CA TYR A 503 6.08 5.61 22.59
C TYR A 503 6.60 4.74 21.45
N ASN A 504 7.94 4.66 21.27
CA ASN A 504 8.54 3.80 20.24
C ASN A 504 8.20 2.32 20.47
N HIS A 505 8.27 1.87 21.71
CA HIS A 505 7.89 0.49 22.03
C HIS A 505 6.42 0.22 21.71
N GLN A 506 5.53 1.15 22.01
CA GLN A 506 4.10 1.00 21.73
C GLN A 506 3.81 0.93 20.23
N VAL A 507 4.41 1.80 19.43
CA VAL A 507 4.28 1.77 17.96
C VAL A 507 4.81 0.43 17.43
N ASN A 508 5.96 -0.03 17.92
CA ASN A 508 6.57 -1.29 17.51
C ASN A 508 5.69 -2.50 17.85
N ALA A 509 5.19 -2.59 19.10
CA ALA A 509 4.35 -3.71 19.53
C ALA A 509 3.01 -3.76 18.74
N ARG A 510 2.45 -2.61 18.39
CA ARG A 510 1.24 -2.50 17.56
C ARG A 510 1.54 -2.89 16.12
N PHE A 511 2.66 -2.45 15.57
CA PHE A 511 3.12 -2.83 14.24
C PHE A 511 3.32 -4.35 14.13
N GLU A 512 4.00 -4.99 15.09
CA GLU A 512 4.20 -6.45 15.15
C GLU A 512 2.86 -7.21 15.19
N ALA A 513 1.91 -6.74 16.00
CA ALA A 513 0.58 -7.32 16.07
C ALA A 513 -0.15 -7.23 14.73
N LEU A 514 -0.08 -6.08 14.06
CA LEU A 514 -0.67 -5.86 12.74
C LEU A 514 0.00 -6.73 11.66
N CYS A 515 1.33 -6.91 11.70
CA CYS A 515 2.02 -7.82 10.78
C CYS A 515 1.46 -9.24 10.89
N ASN A 516 1.25 -9.72 12.13
CA ASN A 516 0.67 -11.04 12.36
C ASN A 516 -0.79 -11.11 11.89
N GLU A 517 -1.59 -10.09 12.17
CA GLU A 517 -2.99 -10.02 11.72
C GLU A 517 -3.09 -10.08 10.19
N VAL A 518 -2.33 -9.24 9.48
CA VAL A 518 -2.33 -9.17 8.01
C VAL A 518 -1.94 -10.51 7.39
N LYS A 519 -0.94 -11.21 7.94
CA LYS A 519 -0.51 -12.53 7.44
C LYS A 519 -1.55 -13.63 7.68
N ASN A 520 -2.40 -13.50 8.71
CA ASN A 520 -3.41 -14.49 9.10
C ASN A 520 -4.81 -14.18 8.54
N MET A 521 -4.98 -13.09 7.80
CA MET A 521 -6.28 -12.76 7.20
C MET A 521 -6.77 -13.84 6.25
N THR A 522 -7.99 -14.35 6.49
CA THR A 522 -8.66 -15.38 5.69
C THR A 522 -10.10 -15.00 5.36
N PRO A 523 -10.70 -15.46 4.26
CA PRO A 523 -10.09 -16.11 3.10
C PRO A 523 -9.41 -15.06 2.20
N ASN A 524 -8.51 -15.37 1.35
CA ASN A 524 -7.82 -14.44 0.45
C ASN A 524 -6.79 -13.54 1.17
N GLY A 525 -5.79 -14.15 1.77
CA GLY A 525 -4.71 -13.50 2.49
C GLY A 525 -4.00 -12.40 1.70
N ILE A 526 -3.40 -11.48 2.42
CA ILE A 526 -2.57 -10.42 1.85
C ILE A 526 -1.11 -10.90 1.83
N THR A 527 -0.48 -10.87 0.66
CA THR A 527 0.98 -11.04 0.56
C THR A 527 1.65 -9.74 0.98
N LEU A 528 2.38 -9.80 2.09
CA LEU A 528 3.06 -8.64 2.68
C LEU A 528 4.54 -8.64 2.28
N TRP A 529 4.90 -7.69 1.40
CA TRP A 529 6.26 -7.39 0.98
C TRP A 529 6.80 -6.27 1.88
N VAL A 530 8.01 -6.42 2.39
CA VAL A 530 8.62 -5.44 3.28
C VAL A 530 9.97 -5.01 2.73
N VAL A 531 10.18 -3.70 2.61
CA VAL A 531 11.40 -3.09 2.07
C VAL A 531 12.00 -2.16 3.11
N SER A 532 13.21 -2.46 3.59
CA SER A 532 14.06 -1.56 4.37
C SER A 532 15.00 -0.81 3.43
N TYR A 533 15.07 0.54 3.55
CA TYR A 533 15.79 1.36 2.58
C TYR A 533 16.83 2.28 3.21
N GLY A 534 18.02 2.31 2.60
CA GLY A 534 19.06 3.31 2.90
C GLY A 534 19.86 3.06 4.17
N GLY A 535 19.74 1.89 4.81
CA GLY A 535 20.55 1.48 5.97
C GLY A 535 20.37 2.36 7.22
N GLY A 536 19.21 3.03 7.36
CA GLY A 536 18.87 3.88 8.51
C GLY A 536 18.27 3.14 9.70
N THR A 537 18.10 1.83 9.60
CA THR A 537 17.48 0.95 10.59
C THR A 537 18.52 0.26 11.48
N ASN A 538 18.20 0.10 12.75
CA ASN A 538 19.01 -0.73 13.66
C ASN A 538 18.62 -2.23 13.53
N GLN A 539 19.46 -3.12 14.08
CA GLN A 539 19.28 -4.57 13.98
C GLN A 539 17.92 -5.05 14.55
N SER A 540 17.41 -4.41 15.59
CA SER A 540 16.09 -4.78 16.18
C SER A 540 14.96 -4.44 15.21
N THR A 541 15.03 -3.29 14.55
CA THR A 541 14.08 -2.89 13.52
C THR A 541 14.18 -3.80 12.29
N GLU A 542 15.39 -4.12 11.83
CA GLU A 542 15.59 -5.06 10.72
C GLU A 542 14.95 -6.43 11.00
N ASN A 543 15.16 -6.97 12.19
CA ASN A 543 14.56 -8.25 12.59
C ASN A 543 13.03 -8.16 12.58
N ARG A 544 12.46 -7.07 13.11
CA ARG A 544 11.02 -6.83 13.13
C ARG A 544 10.43 -6.70 11.73
N LEU A 545 11.09 -5.99 10.84
CA LEU A 545 10.69 -5.83 9.45
C LEU A 545 10.74 -7.17 8.70
N LYS A 546 11.77 -7.96 8.93
CA LYS A 546 11.91 -9.30 8.35
C LYS A 546 10.80 -10.24 8.84
N GLU A 547 10.51 -10.24 10.15
CA GLU A 547 9.41 -11.02 10.74
C GLU A 547 8.04 -10.56 10.25
N CYS A 548 7.89 -9.28 9.91
CA CYS A 548 6.66 -8.72 9.37
C CYS A 548 6.31 -9.28 8.00
N ALA A 549 7.27 -9.49 7.12
CA ALA A 549 7.05 -10.02 5.77
C ALA A 549 6.35 -11.39 5.79
N THR A 550 5.63 -11.74 4.73
CA THR A 550 4.94 -13.04 4.59
C THR A 550 5.90 -14.22 4.69
N GLY A 551 7.18 -14.01 4.37
CA GLY A 551 8.26 -14.98 4.48
C GLY A 551 9.59 -14.33 4.11
N ASP A 552 10.70 -15.07 4.26
CA ASP A 552 12.06 -14.55 4.02
C ASP A 552 12.25 -14.00 2.60
N THR A 553 11.56 -14.55 1.61
CA THR A 553 11.64 -14.11 0.20
C THR A 553 10.86 -12.85 -0.09
N TYR A 554 10.06 -12.36 0.86
CA TYR A 554 9.24 -11.15 0.76
C TYR A 554 9.84 -9.97 1.55
N TYR A 555 11.03 -10.15 2.12
CA TYR A 555 11.79 -9.10 2.79
C TYR A 555 13.01 -8.70 1.97
N PHE A 556 13.23 -7.39 1.82
CA PHE A 556 14.32 -6.82 1.06
C PHE A 556 15.02 -5.71 1.84
N GLU A 557 16.35 -5.74 1.83
CA GLU A 557 17.19 -4.66 2.33
C GLU A 557 17.83 -3.94 1.14
N ALA A 558 17.36 -2.75 0.84
CA ALA A 558 17.87 -1.90 -0.24
C ALA A 558 18.81 -0.83 0.33
N LYS A 559 20.12 -1.01 0.20
CA LYS A 559 21.12 -0.13 0.82
C LYS A 559 21.29 1.21 0.12
N ASP A 560 20.96 1.28 -1.16
CA ASP A 560 21.10 2.46 -2.02
C ASP A 560 19.95 2.56 -3.02
N SER A 561 19.93 3.64 -3.79
CA SER A 561 18.88 3.93 -4.77
C SER A 561 18.80 2.88 -5.90
N ALA A 562 19.94 2.34 -6.31
CA ALA A 562 19.98 1.30 -7.34
C ALA A 562 19.41 -0.02 -6.82
N ALA A 563 19.76 -0.40 -5.58
CA ALA A 563 19.20 -1.57 -4.91
C ALA A 563 17.68 -1.42 -4.69
N LEU A 564 17.18 -0.22 -4.35
CA LEU A 564 15.76 0.03 -4.21
C LEU A 564 15.02 -0.19 -5.54
N GLN A 565 15.53 0.36 -6.63
CA GLN A 565 14.94 0.17 -7.96
C GLN A 565 14.94 -1.30 -8.38
N GLN A 566 16.03 -2.01 -8.12
CA GLN A 566 16.13 -3.45 -8.40
C GLN A 566 15.14 -4.26 -7.54
N THR A 567 14.96 -3.90 -6.27
CA THR A 567 13.99 -4.53 -5.37
C THR A 567 12.56 -4.36 -5.89
N PHE A 568 12.17 -3.14 -6.26
CA PHE A 568 10.82 -2.90 -6.80
C PHE A 568 10.60 -3.63 -8.13
N LYS A 569 11.64 -3.71 -8.96
CA LYS A 569 11.61 -4.52 -10.18
C LYS A 569 11.40 -6.01 -9.88
N GLN A 570 12.15 -6.57 -8.92
CA GLN A 570 12.01 -7.97 -8.53
C GLN A 570 10.61 -8.26 -8.00
N ILE A 571 10.07 -7.43 -7.11
CA ILE A 571 8.70 -7.58 -6.59
C ILE A 571 7.67 -7.53 -7.74
N ALA A 572 7.86 -6.62 -8.71
CA ALA A 572 6.99 -6.52 -9.88
C ALA A 572 7.05 -7.78 -10.76
N ASP A 573 8.24 -8.33 -10.98
CA ASP A 573 8.46 -9.57 -11.73
C ASP A 573 7.85 -10.78 -11.00
N ASP A 574 7.96 -10.86 -9.67
CA ASP A 574 7.41 -11.94 -8.85
C ASP A 574 5.87 -11.90 -8.82
N ILE A 575 5.27 -10.71 -8.78
CA ILE A 575 3.81 -10.53 -8.88
C ILE A 575 3.33 -10.90 -10.29
N SER A 576 4.11 -10.56 -11.32
CA SER A 576 3.82 -10.84 -12.73
C SER A 576 4.20 -12.28 -13.08
N GLN A 577 3.47 -13.26 -12.59
CA GLN A 577 3.77 -14.67 -12.80
C GLN A 577 3.68 -15.10 -14.26
N LEU A 578 4.68 -15.86 -14.74
CA LEU A 578 4.66 -16.56 -16.01
C LEU A 578 3.83 -17.85 -15.90
N ARG A 579 2.83 -17.99 -16.76
CA ARG A 579 2.02 -19.23 -16.86
C ARG A 579 2.06 -19.79 -18.27
N LEU A 580 2.05 -21.13 -18.37
CA LEU A 580 1.83 -21.82 -19.63
C LEU A 580 0.34 -21.76 -19.97
N THR A 581 0.04 -21.33 -21.19
CA THR A 581 -1.31 -21.39 -21.75
C THR A 581 -1.42 -22.61 -22.66
N ARG A 582 -2.39 -23.46 -22.41
CA ARG A 582 -2.69 -24.65 -23.22
C ARG A 582 -3.82 -24.39 -24.18
#